data_4c47163677da16ce52c4c000de733c3a
#
_entry.id   4c47163677da16ce52c4c000de733c3a
#
_cell.length_a   1.000
_cell.length_b   1.000
_cell.length_c   1.000
_cell.angle_alpha   90.00
_cell.angle_beta   90.00
_cell.angle_gamma   90.00
#
_symmetry.space_group_name_H-M   'P 1'
#
loop_
_entity.id
_entity.type
_entity.pdbx_description
1 polymer ?
#
loop_
_entity_poly.entity_id
_entity_poly.type
_entity_poly.pdbx_seq_one_letter_code
_entity_poly.pdbx_strand_id
1 'polypeptide(L)'
;RERHRALLRSFTEAARGGDQARLISLLAADVVLHSDGGGKALATKKPLVGSLAVARFIVAVTRTVPAGASLEEIDLNGAPGLAIRASGRPVVAILIDTDGERIHSVFAVANPDKLDALSRGAGRR
;
A
#
# COMPACT_ATOMS: atom_id res chain seq x y z
N ARG A 1 12.49 4.39 13.05
CA ARG A 1 11.67 3.21 12.78
C ARG A 1 10.33 3.26 13.46
N GLU A 2 10.31 3.73 14.69
CA GLU A 2 9.04 3.95 15.37
C GLU A 2 8.15 4.88 14.59
N ARG A 3 8.73 5.95 14.04
CA ARG A 3 7.97 6.90 13.24
C ARG A 3 7.45 6.27 11.96
N HIS A 4 8.25 5.40 11.35
CA HIS A 4 7.84 4.72 10.12
C HIS A 4 6.67 3.79 10.39
N ARG A 5 6.70 3.06 11.50
CA ARG A 5 5.60 2.17 11.88
C ARG A 5 4.34 2.95 12.26
N ALA A 6 4.51 4.04 12.99
CA ALA A 6 3.38 4.87 13.35
C ALA A 6 2.71 5.46 12.11
N LEU A 7 3.53 5.89 11.15
CA LEU A 7 3.03 6.45 9.91
C LEU A 7 2.30 5.38 9.08
N LEU A 8 2.87 4.18 9.00
CA LEU A 8 2.21 3.08 8.30
C LEU A 8 0.89 2.73 8.96
N ARG A 9 0.83 2.72 10.28
CA ARG A 9 -0.40 2.43 11.00
C ARG A 9 -1.47 3.47 10.71
N SER A 10 -1.09 4.75 10.75
CA SER A 10 -2.02 5.83 10.41
C SER A 10 -2.51 5.72 8.98
N PHE A 11 -1.60 5.39 8.07
CA PHE A 11 -1.92 5.19 6.66
C PHE A 11 -2.93 4.04 6.49
N THR A 12 -2.69 2.93 7.19
CA THR A 12 -3.57 1.76 7.13
C THR A 12 -4.96 2.09 7.63
N GLU A 13 -5.05 2.80 8.75
CA GLU A 13 -6.34 3.19 9.31
C GLU A 13 -7.10 4.12 8.39
N ALA A 14 -6.40 5.09 7.81
CA ALA A 14 -7.03 6.03 6.88
C ALA A 14 -7.51 5.32 5.62
N ALA A 15 -6.70 4.41 5.10
CA ALA A 15 -7.06 3.65 3.90
C ALA A 15 -8.27 2.76 4.17
N ARG A 16 -8.27 2.07 5.30
CA ARG A 16 -9.35 1.17 5.68
C ARG A 16 -10.67 1.92 5.85
N GLY A 17 -10.61 3.10 6.43
CA GLY A 17 -11.79 3.92 6.64
C GLY A 17 -12.22 4.75 5.45
N GLY A 18 -11.45 4.74 4.36
CA GLY A 18 -11.73 5.57 3.21
C GLY A 18 -11.58 7.06 3.49
N ASP A 19 -10.72 7.40 4.43
CA ASP A 19 -10.52 8.79 4.87
C ASP A 19 -9.50 9.47 3.96
N GLN A 20 -9.99 9.99 2.84
CA GLN A 20 -9.15 10.61 1.84
C GLN A 20 -8.39 11.82 2.38
N ALA A 21 -9.05 12.64 3.19
CA ALA A 21 -8.43 13.83 3.74
C ALA A 21 -7.23 13.47 4.63
N ARG A 22 -7.40 12.44 5.43
CA ARG A 22 -6.31 11.98 6.30
C ARG A 22 -5.17 11.39 5.48
N LEU A 23 -5.48 10.62 4.44
CA LEU A 23 -4.45 10.12 3.55
C LEU A 23 -3.64 11.26 2.94
N ILE A 24 -4.33 12.29 2.46
CA ILE A 24 -3.65 13.45 1.88
C ILE A 24 -2.69 14.07 2.89
N SER A 25 -3.11 14.15 4.16
CA SER A 25 -2.26 14.74 5.20
C SER A 25 -1.01 13.92 5.51
N LEU A 26 -1.06 12.62 5.24
CA LEU A 26 0.09 11.73 5.48
C LEU A 26 1.05 11.68 4.29
N LEU A 27 0.60 12.07 3.12
CA LEU A 27 1.37 11.99 1.89
C LEU A 27 2.09 13.32 1.63
N ALA A 28 3.31 13.23 1.13
CA ALA A 28 4.01 14.43 0.68
C ALA A 28 3.28 15.02 -0.52
N ALA A 29 3.38 16.33 -0.70
CA ALA A 29 2.67 17.00 -1.78
C ALA A 29 3.09 16.47 -3.15
N ASP A 30 4.34 16.04 -3.27
CA ASP A 30 4.91 15.50 -4.50
C ASP A 30 5.05 13.97 -4.48
N VAL A 31 4.28 13.31 -3.64
CA VAL A 31 4.32 11.85 -3.51
C VAL A 31 4.08 11.20 -4.88
N VAL A 32 4.78 10.09 -5.11
CA VAL A 32 4.64 9.33 -6.35
C VAL A 32 4.19 7.93 -6.01
N LEU A 33 3.20 7.44 -6.74
CA LEU A 33 2.74 6.06 -6.62
C LEU A 33 3.07 5.31 -7.89
N HIS A 34 3.79 4.21 -7.73
CA HIS A 34 4.05 3.24 -8.79
C HIS A 34 3.20 2.01 -8.55
N SER A 35 2.72 1.40 -9.60
CA SER A 35 1.97 0.16 -9.47
C SER A 35 2.51 -0.88 -10.43
N ASP A 36 2.46 -2.14 -9.99
CA ASP A 36 2.88 -3.29 -10.78
C ASP A 36 1.80 -4.34 -10.66
N GLY A 37 0.90 -4.34 -11.59
CA GLY A 37 -0.25 -5.27 -11.59
C GLY A 37 -0.11 -6.42 -12.55
N GLY A 38 1.03 -6.54 -13.24
CA GLY A 38 1.21 -7.62 -14.22
C GLY A 38 0.16 -7.59 -15.32
N GLY A 39 -0.28 -6.40 -15.72
CA GLY A 39 -1.32 -6.23 -16.72
C GLY A 39 -2.75 -6.28 -16.16
N LYS A 40 -2.90 -6.33 -14.86
CA LYS A 40 -4.22 -6.36 -14.22
C LYS A 40 -4.80 -4.95 -14.05
N ALA A 41 -6.06 -4.91 -13.67
CA ALA A 41 -6.82 -3.66 -13.58
C ALA A 41 -6.23 -2.64 -12.61
N LEU A 42 -5.48 -3.08 -11.59
CA LEU A 42 -4.89 -2.17 -10.63
C LEU A 42 -3.62 -1.50 -11.12
N ALA A 43 -3.07 -1.97 -12.24
CA ALA A 43 -1.84 -1.38 -12.78
C ALA A 43 -2.14 -0.03 -13.41
N THR A 44 -1.23 0.91 -13.21
CA THR A 44 -1.25 2.15 -13.95
C THR A 44 -0.06 2.16 -14.89
N LYS A 45 -0.25 2.66 -16.10
CA LYS A 45 0.84 2.72 -17.07
C LYS A 45 1.87 3.78 -16.71
N LYS A 46 1.42 4.81 -16.02
CA LYS A 46 2.28 5.91 -15.61
C LYS A 46 2.15 6.09 -14.11
N PRO A 47 3.23 6.51 -13.44
CA PRO A 47 3.12 6.82 -12.02
C PRO A 47 2.09 7.92 -11.77
N LEU A 48 1.41 7.81 -10.64
CA LEU A 48 0.54 8.87 -10.18
C LEU A 48 1.36 9.83 -9.33
N VAL A 49 1.19 11.12 -9.54
CA VAL A 49 1.95 12.14 -8.82
C VAL A 49 0.98 13.04 -8.08
N GLY A 50 1.31 13.32 -6.82
CA GLY A 50 0.54 14.24 -6.01
C GLY A 50 -0.34 13.54 -4.99
N SER A 51 -0.50 14.18 -3.84
CA SER A 51 -1.20 13.56 -2.73
C SER A 51 -2.67 13.27 -3.04
N LEU A 52 -3.33 14.13 -3.79
CA LEU A 52 -4.74 13.92 -4.12
C LEU A 52 -4.92 12.69 -5.02
N ALA A 53 -4.12 12.60 -6.09
CA ALA A 53 -4.24 11.48 -7.01
C ALA A 53 -3.91 10.16 -6.32
N VAL A 54 -2.86 10.15 -5.50
CA VAL A 54 -2.45 8.95 -4.79
C VAL A 54 -3.50 8.54 -3.76
N ALA A 55 -4.04 9.49 -3.00
CA ALA A 55 -5.06 9.19 -2.00
C ALA A 55 -6.31 8.62 -2.65
N ARG A 56 -6.74 9.19 -3.76
CA ARG A 56 -7.90 8.68 -4.50
C ARG A 56 -7.69 7.23 -4.97
N PHE A 57 -6.50 6.95 -5.47
CA PHE A 57 -6.17 5.61 -5.93
C PHE A 57 -6.23 4.61 -4.77
N ILE A 58 -5.66 4.97 -3.64
CA ILE A 58 -5.64 4.09 -2.47
C ILE A 58 -7.05 3.80 -1.96
N VAL A 59 -7.88 4.83 -1.88
CA VAL A 59 -9.28 4.64 -1.47
C VAL A 59 -10.01 3.73 -2.46
N ALA A 60 -9.80 3.93 -3.76
CA ALA A 60 -10.42 3.10 -4.77
C ALA A 60 -9.99 1.64 -4.65
N VAL A 61 -8.71 1.40 -4.43
CA VAL A 61 -8.19 0.04 -4.27
C VAL A 61 -8.80 -0.64 -3.04
N THR A 62 -8.88 0.08 -1.91
CA THR A 62 -9.43 -0.53 -0.71
C THR A 62 -10.91 -0.87 -0.85
N ARG A 63 -11.63 -0.13 -1.67
CA ARG A 63 -13.05 -0.44 -1.93
C ARG A 63 -13.24 -1.69 -2.77
N THR A 64 -12.23 -2.10 -3.54
CA THR A 64 -12.31 -3.30 -4.35
C THR A 64 -11.91 -4.55 -3.59
N VAL A 65 -11.41 -4.41 -2.36
CA VAL A 65 -10.98 -5.54 -1.55
C VAL A 65 -12.22 -6.31 -1.08
N PRO A 66 -12.21 -7.66 -1.20
CA PRO A 66 -13.37 -8.45 -0.80
C PRO A 66 -13.68 -8.31 0.69
N ALA A 67 -14.94 -8.46 1.02
CA ALA A 67 -15.36 -8.51 2.42
C ALA A 67 -14.64 -9.68 3.12
N GLY A 68 -14.15 -9.44 4.32
CA GLY A 68 -13.43 -10.46 5.04
C GLY A 68 -11.94 -10.51 4.75
N ALA A 69 -11.46 -9.67 3.83
CA ALA A 69 -10.02 -9.56 3.60
C ALA A 69 -9.33 -9.00 4.84
N SER A 70 -8.11 -9.42 5.06
CA SER A 70 -7.31 -8.96 6.19
C SER A 70 -6.20 -8.05 5.71
N LEU A 71 -5.80 -7.14 6.59
CA LEU A 71 -4.66 -6.27 6.37
C LEU A 71 -3.56 -6.68 7.33
N GLU A 72 -2.35 -6.84 6.79
CA GLU A 72 -1.22 -7.31 7.58
C GLU A 72 -0.03 -6.39 7.33
N GLU A 73 0.57 -5.91 8.40
CA GLU A 73 1.81 -5.15 8.27
C GLU A 73 2.93 -6.09 7.90
N ILE A 74 3.75 -5.68 6.94
CA ILE A 74 4.90 -6.46 6.49
C ILE A 74 6.14 -5.58 6.48
N ASP A 75 7.29 -6.23 6.47
CA ASP A 75 8.58 -5.55 6.36
C ASP A 75 9.37 -6.29 5.28
N LEU A 76 9.71 -5.57 4.23
CA LEU A 76 10.45 -6.13 3.10
C LEU A 76 11.75 -5.36 2.97
N ASN A 77 12.84 -6.03 3.34
CA ASN A 77 14.18 -5.43 3.24
C ASN A 77 14.27 -4.09 3.95
N GLY A 78 13.61 -3.99 5.10
CA GLY A 78 13.61 -2.77 5.88
C GLY A 78 12.57 -1.75 5.47
N ALA A 79 11.81 -2.00 4.42
CA ALA A 79 10.76 -1.10 3.98
C ALA A 79 9.43 -1.53 4.62
N PRO A 80 8.74 -0.63 5.32
CA PRO A 80 7.45 -0.96 5.89
C PRO A 80 6.39 -1.03 4.81
N GLY A 81 5.44 -1.93 4.99
CA GLY A 81 4.39 -2.11 4.01
C GLY A 81 3.16 -2.78 4.58
N LEU A 82 2.20 -2.99 3.71
CA LEU A 82 0.91 -3.54 4.04
C LEU A 82 0.53 -4.58 3.00
N ALA A 83 0.19 -5.78 3.44
CA ALA A 83 -0.33 -6.80 2.54
C ALA A 83 -1.83 -6.93 2.77
N ILE A 84 -2.59 -6.97 1.69
CA ILE A 84 -4.01 -7.23 1.74
C ILE A 84 -4.21 -8.67 1.30
N ARG A 85 -4.81 -9.48 2.18
CA ARG A 85 -5.01 -10.90 1.93
C ARG A 85 -6.50 -11.20 1.83
N ALA A 86 -6.83 -12.04 0.87
CA ALA A 86 -8.18 -12.57 0.71
C ALA A 86 -8.08 -14.07 0.55
N SER A 87 -8.85 -14.83 1.32
CA SER A 87 -8.81 -16.30 1.31
C SER A 87 -7.40 -16.85 1.56
N GLY A 88 -6.67 -16.20 2.45
CA GLY A 88 -5.32 -16.63 2.82
C GLY A 88 -4.23 -16.29 1.82
N ARG A 89 -4.57 -15.60 0.74
CA ARG A 89 -3.59 -15.23 -0.29
C ARG A 89 -3.46 -13.72 -0.39
N PRO A 90 -2.23 -13.21 -0.58
CA PRO A 90 -2.08 -11.77 -0.81
C PRO A 90 -2.65 -11.39 -2.18
N VAL A 91 -3.45 -10.34 -2.21
CA VAL A 91 -4.01 -9.81 -3.46
C VAL A 91 -3.37 -8.49 -3.87
N VAL A 92 -2.94 -7.71 -2.88
CA VAL A 92 -2.23 -6.45 -3.12
C VAL A 92 -1.23 -6.28 -2.00
N ALA A 93 -0.05 -5.76 -2.32
CA ALA A 93 0.91 -5.32 -1.34
C ALA A 93 1.19 -3.84 -1.58
N ILE A 94 1.23 -3.07 -0.52
CA ILE A 94 1.51 -1.63 -0.60
C ILE A 94 2.74 -1.36 0.25
N LEU A 95 3.80 -0.90 -0.41
CA LEU A 95 5.04 -0.54 0.27
C LEU A 95 5.15 0.97 0.27
N ILE A 96 5.67 1.53 1.35
CA ILE A 96 5.83 2.96 1.44
C ILE A 96 7.29 3.32 1.71
N ASP A 97 7.69 4.45 1.14
CA ASP A 97 8.98 5.06 1.42
C ASP A 97 8.70 6.38 2.12
N THR A 98 9.29 6.57 3.30
CA THR A 98 8.96 7.71 4.13
C THR A 98 10.20 8.21 4.86
N ASP A 99 10.20 9.51 5.17
CA ASP A 99 11.23 10.12 6.02
C ASP A 99 10.82 10.11 7.50
N GLY A 100 9.70 9.47 7.84
CA GLY A 100 9.17 9.41 9.19
C GLY A 100 8.13 10.48 9.49
N GLU A 101 7.98 11.46 8.60
CA GLU A 101 6.96 12.51 8.76
C GLU A 101 5.89 12.40 7.69
N ARG A 102 6.30 12.16 6.45
CA ARG A 102 5.37 12.02 5.34
C ARG A 102 5.82 10.89 4.44
N ILE A 103 4.88 10.39 3.68
CA ILE A 103 5.13 9.31 2.72
C ILE A 103 5.50 9.95 1.39
N HIS A 104 6.68 9.62 0.88
CA HIS A 104 7.21 10.21 -0.35
C HIS A 104 6.98 9.34 -1.57
N SER A 105 6.91 8.02 -1.40
CA SER A 105 6.50 7.15 -2.50
C SER A 105 5.72 5.96 -1.98
N VAL A 106 4.86 5.45 -2.86
CA VAL A 106 4.02 4.29 -2.59
C VAL A 106 4.21 3.34 -3.75
N PHE A 107 4.38 2.07 -3.43
CA PHE A 107 4.53 1.03 -4.44
C PHE A 107 3.42 0.01 -4.22
N ALA A 108 2.49 -0.05 -5.16
CA ALA A 108 1.37 -0.99 -5.10
C ALA A 108 1.67 -2.18 -6.02
N VAL A 109 1.71 -3.37 -5.45
CA VAL A 109 2.04 -4.60 -6.18
C VAL A 109 0.84 -5.51 -6.18
N ALA A 110 0.35 -5.84 -7.36
CA ALA A 110 -0.74 -6.80 -7.53
C ALA A 110 -0.35 -7.91 -8.52
N ASN A 111 0.95 -8.00 -8.83
CA ASN A 111 1.48 -9.03 -9.72
C ASN A 111 1.54 -10.36 -8.98
N PRO A 112 0.86 -11.42 -9.47
CA PRO A 112 0.81 -12.69 -8.74
C PRO A 112 2.17 -13.29 -8.43
N ASP A 113 3.13 -13.19 -9.33
CA ASP A 113 4.46 -13.76 -9.12
C ASP A 113 5.18 -13.06 -7.98
N LYS A 114 5.09 -11.75 -7.92
CA LYS A 114 5.71 -10.99 -6.84
C LYS A 114 4.99 -11.18 -5.53
N LEU A 115 3.67 -11.32 -5.57
CA LEU A 115 2.89 -11.57 -4.36
C LEU A 115 3.19 -12.95 -3.78
N ASP A 116 3.43 -13.95 -4.61
CA ASP A 116 3.82 -15.27 -4.16
C ASP A 116 5.16 -15.22 -3.42
N ALA A 117 6.12 -14.47 -3.95
CA ALA A 117 7.41 -14.30 -3.30
C ALA A 117 7.25 -13.62 -1.94
N LEU A 118 6.39 -12.61 -1.85
CA LEU A 118 6.06 -11.94 -0.61
C LEU A 118 5.43 -12.89 0.41
N SER A 119 4.50 -13.70 -0.06
CA SER A 119 3.80 -14.65 0.77
C SER A 119 4.77 -15.65 1.41
N ARG A 120 5.71 -16.17 0.61
CA ARG A 120 6.73 -17.08 1.10
C ARG A 120 7.66 -16.40 2.11
N GLY A 121 8.05 -15.17 1.82
CA GLY A 121 8.89 -14.41 2.72
C GLY A 121 8.19 -14.10 4.04
N ALA A 122 6.94 -13.68 3.99
CA ALA A 122 6.16 -13.37 5.17
C ALA A 122 5.86 -14.62 5.99
N GLY A 123 5.67 -15.75 5.33
CA GLY A 123 5.36 -17.01 6.01
C GLY A 123 6.49 -17.57 6.84
N ARG A 124 7.67 -17.02 6.73
CA ARG A 124 8.84 -17.49 7.49
C ARG A 124 8.97 -16.83 8.85
N ARG A 125 8.11 -15.95 9.17
CA ARG A 125 8.21 -15.20 10.42
C ARG A 125 7.34 -15.77 11.50
#